data_6e13809dcb8a6a798f1ad8b0ad882868
#
_entry.id   6e13809dcb8a6a798f1ad8b0ad882868
#
_cell.length_a   1.000
_cell.length_b   1.000
_cell.length_c   1.000
_cell.angle_alpha   90.00
_cell.angle_beta   90.00
_cell.angle_gamma   90.00
#
_symmetry.space_group_name_H-M   'P 1'
#
loop_
_entity.id
_entity.type
_entity.pdbx_description
1 polymer ?
#
loop_
_entity_poly.entity_id
_entity_poly.type
_entity_poly.pdbx_seq_one_letter_code
_entity_poly.pdbx_strand_id
1 'polypeptide(L)'
;KKQLLDAFNAHFVLSEQDQASLTSSTEPVNDDFFRILTRVKKIHQDSQVLLGTENQRLGLEILEQSSKQVSGAYQKLYRWIQREFKALDLENPQISTAIRRALRVLAERPTLFQNCLDFFAEARENVLSNNFYAALTGAPVDPDHPVMGKAIELSAHDPLRYVGDMLAWAHSATVSEREALEVFFIADGDEIAKSIALGIESEPWSRPDENADP
;
A
#
# COMPACT_ATOMS: atom_id res chain seq x y z
N LYS A 1 11.85 26.02 -34.64
CA LYS A 1 11.04 24.76 -34.72
C LYS A 1 11.68 23.60 -33.94
N LYS A 2 13.01 23.34 -34.13
CA LYS A 2 13.74 22.26 -33.42
C LYS A 2 13.66 22.43 -31.90
N GLN A 3 13.98 23.60 -31.37
CA GLN A 3 13.90 23.88 -29.91
C GLN A 3 12.50 23.66 -29.33
N LEU A 4 11.44 24.00 -30.07
CA LEU A 4 10.07 23.77 -29.61
C LEU A 4 9.75 22.28 -29.55
N LEU A 5 10.18 21.51 -30.57
CA LEU A 5 10.00 20.06 -30.59
C LEU A 5 10.80 19.38 -29.48
N ASP A 6 12.03 19.82 -29.26
CA ASP A 6 12.87 19.29 -28.18
C ASP A 6 12.24 19.57 -26.79
N ALA A 7 11.72 20.78 -26.58
CA ALA A 7 11.01 21.14 -25.36
C ALA A 7 9.71 20.34 -25.17
N PHE A 8 8.95 20.13 -26.25
CA PHE A 8 7.75 19.31 -26.24
C PHE A 8 8.06 17.86 -25.86
N ASN A 9 9.05 17.25 -26.53
CA ASN A 9 9.47 15.89 -26.25
C ASN A 9 9.98 15.74 -24.82
N ALA A 10 10.77 16.69 -24.33
CA ALA A 10 11.29 16.69 -22.97
C ALA A 10 10.16 16.77 -21.92
N HIS A 11 9.03 17.42 -22.25
CA HIS A 11 7.89 17.56 -21.34
C HIS A 11 6.94 16.36 -21.40
N PHE A 12 6.52 15.94 -22.59
CA PHE A 12 5.45 14.97 -22.79
C PHE A 12 5.90 13.52 -23.01
N VAL A 13 7.18 13.30 -23.35
CA VAL A 13 7.69 11.96 -23.64
C VAL A 13 8.54 11.45 -22.49
N LEU A 14 8.23 10.25 -22.03
CA LEU A 14 9.07 9.53 -21.06
C LEU A 14 10.13 8.72 -21.80
N SER A 15 11.31 8.60 -21.18
CA SER A 15 12.33 7.67 -21.65
C SER A 15 11.84 6.20 -21.48
N GLU A 16 12.38 5.29 -22.27
CA GLU A 16 12.09 3.85 -22.13
C GLU A 16 12.45 3.33 -20.73
N GLN A 17 13.51 3.85 -20.15
CA GLN A 17 13.93 3.52 -18.78
C GLN A 17 12.91 4.00 -17.73
N ASP A 18 12.39 5.23 -17.88
CA ASP A 18 11.34 5.75 -16.98
C ASP A 18 10.05 4.92 -17.11
N GLN A 19 9.69 4.51 -18.34
CA GLN A 19 8.52 3.66 -18.57
C GLN A 19 8.70 2.27 -17.94
N ALA A 20 9.88 1.66 -18.09
CA ALA A 20 10.21 0.39 -17.45
C ALA A 20 10.15 0.52 -15.93
N SER A 21 10.67 1.59 -15.36
CA SER A 21 10.62 1.84 -13.91
C SER A 21 9.20 1.93 -13.37
N LEU A 22 8.23 2.41 -14.16
CA LEU A 22 6.83 2.51 -13.74
C LEU A 22 6.07 1.17 -13.81
N THR A 23 6.36 0.35 -14.82
CA THR A 23 5.50 -0.80 -15.16
C THR A 23 6.15 -2.15 -14.95
N SER A 24 7.47 -2.25 -15.04
CA SER A 24 8.20 -3.51 -14.86
C SER A 24 8.18 -3.95 -13.39
N SER A 25 7.89 -5.22 -13.16
CA SER A 25 7.93 -5.82 -11.83
C SER A 25 9.36 -6.08 -11.31
N THR A 26 10.35 -6.03 -12.20
CA THR A 26 11.78 -6.23 -11.85
C THR A 26 12.42 -4.98 -11.26
N GLU A 27 11.90 -3.80 -11.64
CA GLU A 27 12.42 -2.54 -11.13
C GLU A 27 11.85 -2.24 -9.72
N PRO A 28 12.68 -1.75 -8.79
CA PRO A 28 12.26 -1.48 -7.42
C PRO A 28 11.29 -0.29 -7.34
N VAL A 29 10.49 -0.27 -6.26
CA VAL A 29 9.69 0.89 -5.86
C VAL A 29 10.56 1.74 -4.92
N ASN A 30 11.21 2.75 -5.48
CA ASN A 30 12.14 3.65 -4.80
C ASN A 30 11.76 5.13 -5.04
N ASP A 31 12.62 6.05 -4.63
CA ASP A 31 12.40 7.49 -4.83
C ASP A 31 12.28 7.88 -6.30
N ASP A 32 13.02 7.21 -7.19
CA ASP A 32 12.90 7.44 -8.64
C ASP A 32 11.54 7.03 -9.17
N PHE A 33 10.98 5.89 -8.71
CA PHE A 33 9.63 5.49 -9.05
C PHE A 33 8.60 6.59 -8.69
N PHE A 34 8.65 7.12 -7.48
CA PHE A 34 7.71 8.18 -7.06
C PHE A 34 7.92 9.49 -7.84
N ARG A 35 9.17 9.85 -8.14
CA ARG A 35 9.50 11.01 -8.96
C ARG A 35 8.92 10.88 -10.37
N ILE A 36 9.10 9.71 -11.00
CA ILE A 36 8.59 9.44 -12.35
C ILE A 36 7.06 9.38 -12.34
N LEU A 37 6.44 8.75 -11.34
CA LEU A 37 4.98 8.74 -11.19
C LEU A 37 4.40 10.16 -11.10
N THR A 38 5.01 11.04 -10.32
CA THR A 38 4.60 12.44 -10.21
C THR A 38 4.72 13.14 -11.57
N ARG A 39 5.80 12.88 -12.32
CA ARG A 39 5.98 13.42 -13.67
C ARG A 39 4.90 12.96 -14.64
N VAL A 40 4.56 11.66 -14.64
CA VAL A 40 3.51 11.11 -15.52
C VAL A 40 2.14 11.67 -15.16
N LYS A 41 1.81 11.80 -13.89
CA LYS A 41 0.57 12.45 -13.43
C LYS A 41 0.47 13.89 -13.98
N LYS A 42 1.59 14.62 -13.95
CA LYS A 42 1.64 15.96 -14.52
C LYS A 42 1.45 15.95 -16.04
N ILE A 43 2.12 15.04 -16.76
CA ILE A 43 1.91 14.86 -18.21
C ILE A 43 0.45 14.57 -18.52
N HIS A 44 -0.18 13.68 -17.75
CA HIS A 44 -1.60 13.35 -17.89
C HIS A 44 -2.50 14.58 -17.71
N GLN A 45 -2.23 15.38 -16.69
CA GLN A 45 -2.96 16.60 -16.40
C GLN A 45 -2.75 17.67 -17.47
N ASP A 46 -1.50 17.89 -17.90
CA ASP A 46 -1.17 18.86 -18.94
C ASP A 46 -1.71 18.43 -20.33
N SER A 47 -1.84 17.12 -20.60
CA SER A 47 -2.44 16.62 -21.84
C SER A 47 -3.93 16.94 -21.95
N GLN A 48 -4.64 17.04 -20.82
CA GLN A 48 -6.04 17.48 -20.82
C GLN A 48 -6.18 18.93 -21.30
N VAL A 49 -5.21 19.80 -21.00
CA VAL A 49 -5.18 21.18 -21.49
C VAL A 49 -5.01 21.22 -23.02
N LEU A 50 -4.22 20.29 -23.59
CA LEU A 50 -4.04 20.19 -25.04
C LEU A 50 -5.33 19.87 -25.79
N LEU A 51 -6.30 19.21 -25.15
CA LEU A 51 -7.62 18.93 -25.77
C LEU A 51 -8.41 20.20 -26.05
N GLY A 52 -8.15 21.29 -25.35
CA GLY A 52 -8.74 22.60 -25.60
C GLY A 52 -8.06 23.40 -26.71
N THR A 53 -7.02 22.84 -27.36
CA THR A 53 -6.25 23.48 -28.42
C THR A 53 -6.56 22.89 -29.80
N GLU A 54 -5.96 23.46 -30.87
CA GLU A 54 -6.10 22.94 -32.25
C GLU A 54 -5.47 21.52 -32.43
N ASN A 55 -4.61 21.09 -31.50
CA ASN A 55 -3.92 19.81 -31.55
C ASN A 55 -4.63 18.68 -30.76
N GLN A 56 -5.94 18.62 -30.80
CA GLN A 56 -6.78 17.68 -30.03
C GLN A 56 -6.37 16.22 -30.21
N ARG A 57 -6.04 15.80 -31.44
CA ARG A 57 -5.64 14.41 -31.73
C ARG A 57 -4.37 14.02 -30.97
N LEU A 58 -3.36 14.89 -30.99
CA LEU A 58 -2.12 14.66 -30.25
C LEU A 58 -2.37 14.65 -28.75
N GLY A 59 -3.22 15.55 -28.26
CA GLY A 59 -3.66 15.58 -26.86
C GLY A 59 -4.30 14.27 -26.43
N LEU A 60 -5.18 13.67 -27.26
CA LEU A 60 -5.80 12.38 -27.00
C LEU A 60 -4.81 11.22 -26.95
N GLU A 61 -3.86 11.19 -27.89
CA GLU A 61 -2.83 10.14 -27.94
C GLU A 61 -1.93 10.18 -26.67
N ILE A 62 -1.51 11.38 -26.25
CA ILE A 62 -0.70 11.55 -25.01
C ILE A 62 -1.54 11.21 -23.77
N LEU A 63 -2.80 11.64 -23.75
CA LEU A 63 -3.71 11.36 -22.64
C LEU A 63 -3.92 9.85 -22.47
N GLU A 64 -4.18 9.12 -23.53
CA GLU A 64 -4.37 7.66 -23.51
C GLU A 64 -3.10 6.96 -23.03
N GLN A 65 -1.93 7.34 -23.57
CA GLN A 65 -0.66 6.76 -23.18
C GLN A 65 -0.33 7.04 -21.70
N SER A 66 -0.46 8.29 -21.26
CA SER A 66 -0.21 8.66 -19.86
C SER A 66 -1.19 8.00 -18.89
N SER A 67 -2.46 7.84 -19.28
CA SER A 67 -3.46 7.11 -18.49
C SER A 67 -3.07 5.65 -18.28
N LYS A 68 -2.62 4.96 -19.33
CA LYS A 68 -2.12 3.58 -19.24
C LYS A 68 -0.89 3.48 -18.33
N GLN A 69 0.03 4.43 -18.44
CA GLN A 69 1.24 4.47 -17.60
C GLN A 69 0.90 4.72 -16.13
N VAL A 70 0.01 5.66 -15.84
CA VAL A 70 -0.47 5.95 -14.48
C VAL A 70 -1.16 4.71 -13.90
N SER A 71 -2.08 4.09 -14.63
CA SER A 71 -2.77 2.89 -14.17
C SER A 71 -1.80 1.73 -13.92
N GLY A 72 -0.83 1.51 -14.81
CA GLY A 72 0.21 0.50 -14.65
C GLY A 72 1.09 0.75 -13.41
N ALA A 73 1.44 2.01 -13.16
CA ALA A 73 2.23 2.39 -11.98
C ALA A 73 1.47 2.14 -10.66
N TYR A 74 0.18 2.46 -10.58
CA TYR A 74 -0.65 2.15 -9.40
C TYR A 74 -0.82 0.65 -9.20
N GLN A 75 -0.98 -0.13 -10.27
CA GLN A 75 -1.03 -1.59 -10.19
C GLN A 75 0.30 -2.19 -9.70
N LYS A 76 1.43 -1.66 -10.17
CA LYS A 76 2.75 -2.04 -9.65
C LYS A 76 2.88 -1.72 -8.17
N LEU A 77 2.51 -0.49 -7.77
CA LEU A 77 2.56 -0.04 -6.38
C LEU A 77 1.71 -0.93 -5.47
N TYR A 78 0.47 -1.23 -5.88
CA TYR A 78 -0.44 -2.12 -5.18
C TYR A 78 0.17 -3.51 -4.95
N ARG A 79 0.72 -4.14 -6.01
CA ARG A 79 1.35 -5.46 -5.90
C ARG A 79 2.62 -5.44 -5.04
N TRP A 80 3.36 -4.33 -5.07
CA TRP A 80 4.53 -4.15 -4.22
C TRP A 80 4.11 -4.08 -2.75
N ILE A 81 3.12 -3.27 -2.40
CA ILE A 81 2.62 -3.16 -1.03
C ILE A 81 2.10 -4.51 -0.53
N GLN A 82 1.37 -5.27 -1.34
CA GLN A 82 0.90 -6.61 -0.96
C GLN A 82 2.06 -7.57 -0.62
N ARG A 83 3.18 -7.49 -1.35
CA ARG A 83 4.37 -8.30 -1.03
C ARG A 83 5.02 -7.87 0.27
N GLU A 84 5.14 -6.56 0.48
CA GLU A 84 5.70 -6.01 1.70
C GLU A 84 4.84 -6.38 2.92
N PHE A 85 3.52 -6.36 2.79
CA PHE A 85 2.61 -6.76 3.87
C PHE A 85 2.74 -8.24 4.26
N LYS A 86 3.06 -9.12 3.32
CA LYS A 86 3.32 -10.53 3.63
C LYS A 86 4.60 -10.75 4.42
N ALA A 87 5.60 -9.93 4.16
CA ALA A 87 6.91 -9.98 4.80
C ALA A 87 7.06 -8.97 5.94
N LEU A 88 5.96 -8.32 6.35
CA LEU A 88 5.99 -7.19 7.25
C LEU A 88 6.43 -7.59 8.66
N ASP A 89 7.58 -7.08 9.05
CA ASP A 89 8.01 -6.98 10.42
C ASP A 89 7.64 -5.59 10.96
N LEU A 90 6.67 -5.53 11.86
CA LEU A 90 6.19 -4.29 12.46
C LEU A 90 7.25 -3.59 13.31
N GLU A 91 8.31 -4.30 13.70
CA GLU A 91 9.41 -3.75 14.50
C GLU A 91 10.45 -3.03 13.63
N ASN A 92 10.39 -3.18 12.29
CA ASN A 92 11.35 -2.56 11.37
C ASN A 92 10.89 -1.16 10.89
N PRO A 93 11.48 -0.06 11.43
CA PRO A 93 11.03 1.30 11.12
C PRO A 93 11.31 1.75 9.68
N GLN A 94 12.28 1.16 8.98
CA GLN A 94 12.60 1.52 7.59
C GLN A 94 11.55 1.01 6.62
N ILE A 95 11.10 -0.23 6.79
CA ILE A 95 10.02 -0.81 6.00
C ILE A 95 8.74 0.00 6.25
N SER A 96 8.47 0.37 7.49
CA SER A 96 7.26 1.13 7.81
C SER A 96 7.20 2.51 7.15
N THR A 97 8.32 3.22 7.00
CA THR A 97 8.35 4.53 6.31
C THR A 97 8.11 4.42 4.81
N ALA A 98 8.69 3.43 4.14
CA ALA A 98 8.49 3.19 2.71
C ALA A 98 7.04 2.78 2.42
N ILE A 99 6.48 1.87 3.21
CA ILE A 99 5.10 1.43 3.08
C ILE A 99 4.13 2.59 3.34
N ARG A 100 4.34 3.41 4.37
CA ARG A 100 3.52 4.59 4.65
C ARG A 100 3.47 5.56 3.47
N ARG A 101 4.64 5.85 2.85
CA ARG A 101 4.69 6.69 1.65
C ARG A 101 3.90 6.07 0.49
N ALA A 102 4.06 4.77 0.28
CA ALA A 102 3.36 4.05 -0.76
C ALA A 102 1.83 4.05 -0.54
N LEU A 103 1.39 3.84 0.70
CA LEU A 103 -0.03 3.90 1.07
C LEU A 103 -0.64 5.28 0.84
N ARG A 104 0.07 6.36 1.19
CA ARG A 104 -0.38 7.74 0.91
C ARG A 104 -0.62 7.96 -0.59
N VAL A 105 0.31 7.51 -1.42
CA VAL A 105 0.17 7.63 -2.87
C VAL A 105 -0.95 6.71 -3.40
N LEU A 106 -1.06 5.47 -2.87
CA LEU A 106 -2.12 4.55 -3.28
C LEU A 106 -3.51 5.04 -2.88
N ALA A 107 -3.63 5.82 -1.81
CA ALA A 107 -4.90 6.39 -1.33
C ALA A 107 -5.57 7.32 -2.36
N GLU A 108 -4.83 7.82 -3.36
CA GLU A 108 -5.40 8.53 -4.52
C GLU A 108 -6.25 7.61 -5.42
N ARG A 109 -6.22 6.29 -5.19
CA ARG A 109 -7.03 5.27 -5.86
C ARG A 109 -7.82 4.48 -4.81
N PRO A 110 -8.97 4.99 -4.35
CA PRO A 110 -9.70 4.46 -3.19
C PRO A 110 -9.98 2.97 -3.26
N THR A 111 -10.38 2.46 -4.43
CA THR A 111 -10.64 1.02 -4.63
C THR A 111 -9.39 0.17 -4.40
N LEU A 112 -8.24 0.57 -4.96
CA LEU A 112 -6.98 -0.16 -4.77
C LEU A 112 -6.50 -0.05 -3.33
N PHE A 113 -6.70 1.12 -2.71
CA PHE A 113 -6.34 1.36 -1.32
C PHE A 113 -7.16 0.48 -0.38
N GLN A 114 -8.48 0.43 -0.55
CA GLN A 114 -9.35 -0.43 0.26
C GLN A 114 -8.97 -1.91 0.12
N ASN A 115 -8.83 -2.41 -1.10
CA ASN A 115 -8.39 -3.79 -1.34
C ASN A 115 -7.02 -4.08 -0.71
N CYS A 116 -6.16 -3.08 -0.60
CA CYS A 116 -4.86 -3.20 0.04
C CYS A 116 -4.99 -3.33 1.57
N LEU A 117 -5.89 -2.57 2.18
CA LEU A 117 -6.20 -2.65 3.61
C LEU A 117 -6.83 -3.99 3.98
N ASP A 118 -7.78 -4.49 3.16
CA ASP A 118 -8.42 -5.79 3.37
C ASP A 118 -7.37 -6.92 3.32
N PHE A 119 -6.48 -6.85 2.33
CA PHE A 119 -5.37 -7.80 2.23
C PHE A 119 -4.42 -7.73 3.44
N PHE A 120 -4.13 -6.53 3.94
CA PHE A 120 -3.33 -6.33 5.14
C PHE A 120 -4.00 -6.95 6.36
N ALA A 121 -5.29 -6.69 6.56
CA ALA A 121 -6.06 -7.23 7.67
C ALA A 121 -6.05 -8.78 7.68
N GLU A 122 -6.30 -9.40 6.51
CA GLU A 122 -6.23 -10.85 6.34
C GLU A 122 -4.83 -11.42 6.65
N ALA A 123 -3.78 -10.75 6.17
CA ALA A 123 -2.40 -11.16 6.44
C ALA A 123 -2.08 -11.10 7.95
N ARG A 124 -2.54 -10.05 8.65
CA ARG A 124 -2.34 -9.91 10.11
C ARG A 124 -3.14 -10.94 10.90
N GLU A 125 -4.38 -11.20 10.51
CA GLU A 125 -5.20 -12.24 11.13
C GLU A 125 -4.51 -13.61 11.06
N ASN A 126 -3.97 -13.97 9.90
CA ASN A 126 -3.24 -15.23 9.73
C ASN A 126 -1.98 -15.29 10.60
N VAL A 127 -1.21 -14.20 10.69
CA VAL A 127 -0.02 -14.13 11.55
C VAL A 127 -0.40 -14.28 13.01
N LEU A 128 -1.41 -13.54 13.48
CA LEU A 128 -1.89 -13.61 14.86
C LEU A 128 -2.42 -14.99 15.22
N SER A 129 -3.19 -15.62 14.34
CA SER A 129 -3.71 -16.97 14.54
C SER A 129 -2.56 -17.98 14.66
N ASN A 130 -1.58 -17.92 13.78
CA ASN A 130 -0.42 -18.81 13.85
C ASN A 130 0.41 -18.59 15.12
N ASN A 131 0.62 -17.34 15.51
CA ASN A 131 1.32 -17.00 16.75
C ASN A 131 0.57 -17.48 17.99
N PHE A 132 -0.77 -17.38 17.99
CA PHE A 132 -1.57 -17.92 19.09
C PHE A 132 -1.45 -19.45 19.19
N TYR A 133 -1.56 -20.16 18.06
CA TYR A 133 -1.37 -21.62 18.06
C TYR A 133 0.03 -22.01 18.51
N ALA A 134 1.06 -21.27 18.11
CA ALA A 134 2.42 -21.51 18.57
C ALA A 134 2.56 -21.28 20.09
N ALA A 135 1.98 -20.21 20.63
CA ALA A 135 1.97 -19.94 22.06
C ALA A 135 1.17 -21.00 22.84
N LEU A 136 0.05 -21.46 22.27
CA LEU A 136 -0.79 -22.48 22.87
C LEU A 136 -0.07 -23.82 22.96
N THR A 137 0.50 -24.31 21.87
CA THR A 137 1.04 -25.67 21.73
C THR A 137 2.55 -25.76 21.96
N GLY A 138 3.26 -24.64 21.94
CA GLY A 138 4.74 -24.61 21.97
C GLY A 138 5.39 -25.02 20.65
N ALA A 139 4.59 -25.27 19.60
CA ALA A 139 5.13 -25.59 18.28
C ALA A 139 5.62 -24.30 17.59
N PRO A 140 6.87 -24.26 17.09
CA PRO A 140 7.37 -23.06 16.42
C PRO A 140 6.64 -22.83 15.09
N VAL A 141 6.29 -21.57 14.80
CA VAL A 141 5.75 -21.16 13.48
C VAL A 141 6.82 -21.23 12.41
N ASP A 142 8.06 -20.89 12.79
CA ASP A 142 9.25 -20.94 11.97
C ASP A 142 10.32 -21.76 12.70
N PRO A 143 10.94 -22.76 12.03
CA PRO A 143 12.01 -23.56 12.63
C PRO A 143 13.20 -22.73 13.14
N ASP A 144 13.46 -21.59 12.51
CA ASP A 144 14.57 -20.69 12.86
C ASP A 144 14.24 -19.75 14.03
N HIS A 145 12.94 -19.65 14.39
CA HIS A 145 12.45 -18.80 15.48
C HIS A 145 11.69 -19.64 16.52
N PRO A 146 12.38 -20.22 17.51
CA PRO A 146 11.73 -21.01 18.54
C PRO A 146 10.80 -20.14 19.41
N VAL A 147 9.66 -20.71 19.79
CA VAL A 147 8.72 -20.04 20.70
C VAL A 147 9.41 -19.77 22.05
N MET A 148 9.45 -18.51 22.45
CA MET A 148 9.98 -18.13 23.77
C MET A 148 8.91 -18.35 24.83
N GLY A 149 9.14 -19.34 25.71
CA GLY A 149 8.26 -19.60 26.84
C GLY A 149 7.70 -21.03 26.87
N LYS A 150 6.89 -21.32 27.88
CA LYS A 150 6.19 -22.59 28.02
C LYS A 150 4.87 -22.54 27.25
N ALA A 151 4.52 -23.65 26.59
CA ALA A 151 3.21 -23.79 25.97
C ALA A 151 2.09 -23.58 26.98
N ILE A 152 1.08 -22.80 26.60
CA ILE A 152 -0.08 -22.49 27.46
C ILE A 152 -0.84 -23.78 27.83
N GLU A 153 -0.93 -24.75 26.92
CA GLU A 153 -1.60 -26.05 27.15
C GLU A 153 -1.00 -26.84 28.31
N LEU A 154 0.25 -26.60 28.69
CA LEU A 154 0.85 -27.24 29.86
C LEU A 154 0.18 -26.84 31.19
N SER A 155 -0.53 -25.71 31.19
CA SER A 155 -1.33 -25.22 32.31
C SER A 155 -2.77 -25.75 32.31
N ALA A 156 -3.17 -26.62 31.38
CA ALA A 156 -4.55 -27.10 31.22
C ALA A 156 -5.10 -27.88 32.42
N HIS A 157 -4.22 -28.40 33.29
CA HIS A 157 -4.58 -29.04 34.56
C HIS A 157 -5.07 -28.05 35.61
N ASP A 158 -4.79 -26.75 35.45
CA ASP A 158 -5.28 -25.63 36.28
C ASP A 158 -6.12 -24.69 35.42
N PRO A 159 -7.47 -24.79 35.46
CA PRO A 159 -8.34 -24.02 34.58
C PRO A 159 -8.19 -22.49 34.74
N LEU A 160 -7.96 -21.99 35.94
CA LEU A 160 -7.80 -20.55 36.19
C LEU A 160 -6.52 -20.03 35.55
N ARG A 161 -5.44 -20.77 35.73
CA ARG A 161 -4.17 -20.43 35.12
C ARG A 161 -4.21 -20.53 33.62
N TYR A 162 -4.80 -21.60 33.08
CA TYR A 162 -4.95 -21.81 31.63
C TYR A 162 -5.68 -20.67 30.96
N VAL A 163 -6.84 -20.27 31.49
CA VAL A 163 -7.60 -19.13 30.97
C VAL A 163 -6.85 -17.81 31.17
N GLY A 164 -6.19 -17.64 32.35
CA GLY A 164 -5.38 -16.47 32.63
C GLY A 164 -4.23 -16.29 31.63
N ASP A 165 -3.49 -17.35 31.32
CA ASP A 165 -2.38 -17.34 30.35
C ASP A 165 -2.87 -17.01 28.92
N MET A 166 -4.03 -17.57 28.51
CA MET A 166 -4.65 -17.24 27.21
C MET A 166 -5.07 -15.77 27.12
N LEU A 167 -5.72 -15.24 28.16
CA LEU A 167 -6.15 -13.84 28.19
C LEU A 167 -4.98 -12.89 28.24
N ALA A 168 -3.91 -13.23 28.99
CA ALA A 168 -2.69 -12.45 29.03
C ALA A 168 -2.02 -12.37 27.64
N TRP A 169 -1.95 -13.49 26.92
CA TRP A 169 -1.43 -13.51 25.57
C TRP A 169 -2.28 -12.65 24.64
N ALA A 170 -3.61 -12.85 24.63
CA ALA A 170 -4.52 -12.09 23.79
C ALA A 170 -4.44 -10.58 24.06
N HIS A 171 -4.37 -10.18 25.35
CA HIS A 171 -4.21 -8.78 25.71
C HIS A 171 -2.89 -8.20 25.21
N SER A 172 -1.78 -8.90 25.42
CA SER A 172 -0.45 -8.48 24.93
C SER A 172 -0.42 -8.34 23.41
N ALA A 173 -0.95 -9.33 22.68
CA ALA A 173 -1.02 -9.30 21.23
C ALA A 173 -1.88 -8.12 20.72
N THR A 174 -3.05 -7.89 21.34
CA THR A 174 -3.92 -6.76 20.98
C THR A 174 -3.26 -5.41 21.19
N VAL A 175 -2.54 -5.22 22.31
CA VAL A 175 -1.80 -3.98 22.59
C VAL A 175 -0.71 -3.77 21.56
N SER A 176 0.08 -4.81 21.26
CA SER A 176 1.17 -4.76 20.28
C SER A 176 0.66 -4.42 18.88
N GLU A 177 -0.42 -5.07 18.43
CA GLU A 177 -1.03 -4.78 17.12
C GLU A 177 -1.57 -3.36 17.05
N ARG A 178 -2.22 -2.91 18.11
CA ARG A 178 -2.75 -1.54 18.19
C ARG A 178 -1.63 -0.51 18.06
N GLU A 179 -0.57 -0.65 18.84
CA GLU A 179 0.59 0.27 18.80
C GLU A 179 1.22 0.30 17.42
N ALA A 180 1.36 -0.85 16.77
CA ALA A 180 1.89 -0.95 15.43
C ALA A 180 0.98 -0.26 14.40
N LEU A 181 -0.34 -0.45 14.46
CA LEU A 181 -1.31 0.20 13.59
C LEU A 181 -1.34 1.71 13.80
N GLU A 182 -1.22 2.19 15.03
CA GLU A 182 -1.11 3.61 15.35
C GLU A 182 0.12 4.24 14.66
N VAL A 183 1.27 3.58 14.71
CA VAL A 183 2.49 4.03 14.01
C VAL A 183 2.31 4.04 12.49
N PHE A 184 1.60 3.06 11.92
CA PHE A 184 1.40 2.96 10.48
C PHE A 184 0.43 4.00 9.92
N PHE A 185 -0.70 4.22 10.58
CA PHE A 185 -1.84 4.92 9.98
C PHE A 185 -2.12 6.27 10.63
N ILE A 186 -1.90 6.45 11.93
CA ILE A 186 -2.26 7.70 12.62
C ILE A 186 -1.24 8.80 12.34
N ALA A 187 0.04 8.48 12.26
CA ALA A 187 1.09 9.48 12.03
C ALA A 187 0.91 10.26 10.70
N ASP A 188 0.28 9.65 9.69
CA ASP A 188 0.04 10.24 8.37
C ASP A 188 -1.46 10.31 8.03
N GLY A 189 -2.36 10.19 9.01
CA GLY A 189 -3.82 10.10 8.78
C GLY A 189 -4.39 11.26 8.00
N ASP A 190 -3.96 12.48 8.27
CA ASP A 190 -4.41 13.69 7.54
C ASP A 190 -3.98 13.68 6.07
N GLU A 191 -2.78 13.21 5.77
CA GLU A 191 -2.26 13.12 4.41
C GLU A 191 -2.96 12.00 3.62
N ILE A 192 -3.24 10.88 4.26
CA ILE A 192 -4.03 9.79 3.68
C ILE A 192 -5.45 10.26 3.39
N ALA A 193 -6.10 10.94 4.32
CA ALA A 193 -7.45 11.47 4.13
C ALA A 193 -7.52 12.46 2.97
N LYS A 194 -6.56 13.37 2.83
CA LYS A 194 -6.45 14.27 1.68
C LYS A 194 -6.28 13.52 0.36
N SER A 195 -5.43 12.49 0.35
CA SER A 195 -5.21 11.66 -0.85
C SER A 195 -6.47 10.89 -1.26
N ILE A 196 -7.24 10.37 -0.29
CA ILE A 196 -8.53 9.72 -0.55
C ILE A 196 -9.53 10.72 -1.14
N ALA A 197 -9.62 11.93 -0.58
CA ALA A 197 -10.52 12.97 -1.09
C ALA A 197 -10.21 13.33 -2.55
N LEU A 198 -8.94 13.52 -2.89
CA LEU A 198 -8.48 13.73 -4.27
C LEU A 198 -8.79 12.54 -5.18
N GLY A 199 -8.67 11.32 -4.66
CA GLY A 199 -9.00 10.09 -5.37
C GLY A 199 -10.49 9.99 -5.68
N ILE A 200 -11.37 10.33 -4.74
CA ILE A 200 -12.82 10.35 -4.93
C ILE A 200 -13.24 11.38 -5.99
N GLU A 201 -12.57 12.53 -6.05
CA GLU A 201 -12.80 13.52 -7.10
C GLU A 201 -12.42 13.00 -8.49
N SER A 202 -11.33 12.23 -8.59
CA SER A 202 -10.86 11.65 -9.85
C SER A 202 -11.60 10.38 -10.27
N GLU A 203 -12.17 9.64 -9.31
CA GLU A 203 -12.93 8.40 -9.49
C GLU A 203 -14.26 8.46 -8.71
N PRO A 204 -15.26 9.23 -9.20
CA PRO A 204 -16.53 9.44 -8.47
C PRO A 204 -17.31 8.15 -8.18
N TRP A 205 -17.06 7.09 -8.97
CA TRP A 205 -17.67 5.75 -8.79
C TRP A 205 -17.04 4.95 -7.64
N SER A 206 -15.91 5.41 -7.10
CA SER A 206 -15.22 4.75 -5.96
C SER A 206 -15.69 5.27 -4.60
N ARG A 207 -16.79 6.02 -4.53
CA ARG A 207 -17.35 6.46 -3.25
C ARG A 207 -17.80 5.23 -2.45
N PRO A 208 -17.38 5.10 -1.18
CA PRO A 208 -17.96 4.10 -0.31
C PRO A 208 -19.47 4.33 -0.26
N ASP A 209 -20.26 3.27 -0.38
CA ASP A 209 -21.71 3.35 -0.22
C ASP A 209 -22.03 3.94 1.17
N GLU A 210 -22.56 5.16 1.21
CA GLU A 210 -23.04 5.80 2.45
C GLU A 210 -24.18 5.00 3.11
N ASN A 211 -24.68 3.95 2.45
CA ASN A 211 -25.75 3.06 2.91
C ASN A 211 -25.26 1.65 3.27
N ALA A 212 -23.97 1.39 3.36
CA ALA A 212 -23.50 0.17 3.99
C ALA A 212 -23.72 0.33 5.49
N ASP A 213 -24.85 -0.23 5.97
CA ASP A 213 -25.18 -0.30 7.40
C ASP A 213 -24.04 -0.94 8.19
N PRO A 214 -23.75 -0.42 9.42
CA PRO A 214 -22.63 -0.87 10.26
C PRO A 214 -22.78 -2.30 10.74
#